data_7f4ebbe47f6d9ad05b63c1bbaa9b448b
#
_entry.id   7f4ebbe47f6d9ad05b63c1bbaa9b448b
#
_cell.length_a   1.000
_cell.length_b   1.000
_cell.length_c   1.000
_cell.angle_alpha   90.00
_cell.angle_beta   90.00
_cell.angle_gamma   90.00
#
_symmetry.space_group_name_H-M   'P 1'
#
loop_
_entity.id
_entity.type
_entity.pdbx_description
1 polymer ?
#
loop_
_entity_poly.entity_id
_entity_poly.type
_entity_poly.pdbx_seq_one_letter_code
_entity_poly.pdbx_strand_id
1 'polypeptide(L)'
;MSVDLNADVGEGMDDGTLLPYVTSANVACGMHAGDPTTMDQTVELALSRGVRVGAHPGYPDRENFGRVTMEMASDEIENLVVFQVAALQGFVRSRGARVTHVKPHGALYHRGAEFPDVARAIAEGVRRVGTHLVLVGAAGSMLIGAGREAGLVVAEEAFADRRYRADGTLVPRGRPGALLTDPDEAAEQAVRLARDGVAIADDASTIRVRADTICRHGDTPGAAEIAKKIHERFRTAGIRIAPLDVALLTRRETGAA
;
A
#
# COMPACT_ATOMS: atom_id res chain seq x y z
N MET A 1 -9.61 -1.06 -18.62
CA MET A 1 -8.49 -0.99 -17.67
C MET A 1 -9.03 -0.88 -16.26
N SER A 2 -8.44 -1.59 -15.30
CA SER A 2 -8.82 -1.51 -13.88
C SER A 2 -7.58 -1.31 -13.02
N VAL A 3 -7.75 -0.60 -11.89
CA VAL A 3 -6.71 -0.35 -10.89
C VAL A 3 -7.33 -0.42 -9.50
N ASP A 4 -6.54 -0.88 -8.53
CA ASP A 4 -6.92 -0.86 -7.12
C ASP A 4 -6.57 0.49 -6.49
N LEU A 5 -7.42 0.97 -5.58
CA LEU A 5 -7.10 2.09 -4.70
C LEU A 5 -6.97 1.57 -3.28
N ASN A 6 -5.83 1.86 -2.64
CA ASN A 6 -5.60 1.43 -1.26
C ASN A 6 -5.34 2.61 -0.31
N ALA A 7 -5.60 2.38 0.97
CA ALA A 7 -5.25 3.31 2.04
C ALA A 7 -4.80 2.57 3.30
N ASP A 8 -3.94 3.23 4.07
CA ASP A 8 -3.48 2.78 5.37
C ASP A 8 -4.51 3.21 6.43
N VAL A 9 -4.93 2.30 7.28
CA VAL A 9 -6.04 2.46 8.23
C VAL A 9 -5.73 1.80 9.58
N GLY A 10 -6.53 2.12 10.61
CA GLY A 10 -6.27 1.64 11.97
C GLY A 10 -5.09 2.35 12.63
N GLU A 11 -4.74 3.52 12.14
CA GLU A 11 -3.58 4.32 12.55
C GLU A 11 -3.95 5.53 13.41
N GLY A 12 -5.20 5.58 13.90
CA GLY A 12 -5.70 6.66 14.77
C GLY A 12 -6.29 7.84 14.01
N MET A 13 -6.54 7.70 12.71
CA MET A 13 -7.23 8.68 11.87
C MET A 13 -8.70 8.27 11.64
N ASP A 14 -9.50 9.15 11.01
CA ASP A 14 -10.88 8.84 10.67
C ASP A 14 -10.98 7.93 9.44
N ASP A 15 -10.86 6.62 9.67
CA ASP A 15 -11.01 5.60 8.64
C ASP A 15 -12.41 5.62 7.99
N GLY A 16 -13.42 6.12 8.72
CA GLY A 16 -14.80 6.19 8.27
C GLY A 16 -15.00 7.07 7.05
N THR A 17 -14.26 8.16 6.94
CA THR A 17 -14.29 9.07 5.79
C THR A 17 -13.46 8.58 4.61
N LEU A 18 -12.51 7.67 4.84
CA LEU A 18 -11.53 7.20 3.87
C LEU A 18 -11.98 5.95 3.12
N LEU A 19 -12.47 4.97 3.86
CA LEU A 19 -12.86 3.65 3.35
C LEU A 19 -13.91 3.67 2.22
N PRO A 20 -14.86 4.64 2.12
CA PRO A 20 -15.78 4.71 0.97
C PRO A 20 -15.09 4.89 -0.39
N TYR A 21 -13.84 5.33 -0.41
CA TYR A 21 -13.12 5.69 -1.62
C TYR A 21 -11.97 4.73 -1.96
N VAL A 22 -11.86 3.60 -1.28
CA VAL A 22 -10.81 2.60 -1.55
C VAL A 22 -11.40 1.21 -1.74
N THR A 23 -10.65 0.35 -2.39
CA THR A 23 -11.02 -1.04 -2.60
C THR A 23 -10.18 -2.00 -1.77
N SER A 24 -9.06 -1.51 -1.23
CA SER A 24 -8.16 -2.25 -0.34
C SER A 24 -7.75 -1.39 0.86
N ALA A 25 -7.75 -1.97 2.05
CA ALA A 25 -7.37 -1.34 3.31
C ALA A 25 -6.17 -2.06 3.92
N ASN A 26 -5.09 -1.34 4.20
CA ASN A 26 -3.90 -1.85 4.87
C ASN A 26 -4.06 -1.58 6.37
N VAL A 27 -4.41 -2.60 7.15
CA VAL A 27 -4.74 -2.44 8.57
C VAL A 27 -3.48 -2.52 9.43
N ALA A 28 -3.23 -1.49 10.24
CA ALA A 28 -2.12 -1.46 11.20
C ALA A 28 -2.19 -2.64 12.17
N CYS A 29 -1.05 -3.30 12.40
CA CYS A 29 -0.97 -4.58 13.11
C CYS A 29 -0.40 -4.45 14.54
N GLY A 30 -0.52 -3.29 15.17
CA GLY A 30 -0.24 -3.09 16.59
C GLY A 30 1.19 -2.69 16.93
N MET A 31 2.15 -2.75 16.00
CA MET A 31 3.55 -2.42 16.29
C MET A 31 3.86 -0.93 16.11
N HIS A 32 3.55 -0.34 14.96
CA HIS A 32 3.73 1.09 14.71
C HIS A 32 2.49 1.90 15.12
N ALA A 33 1.31 1.33 14.99
CA ALA A 33 0.01 1.91 15.32
C ALA A 33 -1.04 0.84 15.59
N GLY A 34 -2.21 1.25 16.06
CA GLY A 34 -3.31 0.35 16.40
C GLY A 34 -3.06 -0.43 17.69
N ASP A 35 -4.03 -1.22 18.06
CA ASP A 35 -4.05 -2.18 19.18
C ASP A 35 -5.10 -3.25 18.84
N PRO A 36 -5.28 -4.32 19.67
CA PRO A 36 -6.25 -5.37 19.35
C PRO A 36 -7.68 -4.87 19.14
N THR A 37 -8.13 -3.89 19.90
CA THR A 37 -9.49 -3.33 19.77
C THR A 37 -9.62 -2.50 18.49
N THR A 38 -8.68 -1.63 18.23
CA THR A 38 -8.62 -0.83 16.99
C THR A 38 -8.58 -1.75 15.76
N MET A 39 -7.75 -2.81 15.81
CA MET A 39 -7.63 -3.77 14.72
C MET A 39 -8.97 -4.46 14.41
N ASP A 40 -9.68 -4.94 15.44
CA ASP A 40 -10.98 -5.57 15.28
C ASP A 40 -12.03 -4.61 14.70
N GLN A 41 -12.11 -3.39 15.22
CA GLN A 41 -13.04 -2.36 14.76
C GLN A 41 -12.76 -1.93 13.31
N THR A 42 -11.48 -1.75 12.95
CA THR A 42 -11.08 -1.38 11.59
C THR A 42 -11.39 -2.49 10.60
N VAL A 43 -11.15 -3.76 10.97
CA VAL A 43 -11.52 -4.94 10.17
C VAL A 43 -13.04 -4.97 9.93
N GLU A 44 -13.83 -4.81 10.99
CA GLU A 44 -15.30 -4.77 10.88
C GLU A 44 -15.77 -3.68 9.93
N LEU A 45 -15.24 -2.47 10.10
CA LEU A 45 -15.60 -1.32 9.28
C LEU A 45 -15.23 -1.53 7.80
N ALA A 46 -14.04 -2.06 7.50
CA ALA A 46 -13.62 -2.35 6.14
C ALA A 46 -14.52 -3.43 5.48
N LEU A 47 -14.76 -4.54 6.19
CA LEU A 47 -15.60 -5.63 5.70
C LEU A 47 -17.06 -5.21 5.48
N SER A 48 -17.64 -4.39 6.36
CA SER A 48 -19.00 -3.87 6.22
C SER A 48 -19.20 -3.01 4.95
N ARG A 49 -18.10 -2.47 4.41
CA ARG A 49 -18.06 -1.67 3.18
C ARG A 49 -17.60 -2.45 1.94
N GLY A 50 -17.36 -3.75 2.08
CA GLY A 50 -16.87 -4.59 0.98
C GLY A 50 -15.43 -4.31 0.57
N VAL A 51 -14.66 -3.61 1.42
CA VAL A 51 -13.25 -3.31 1.19
C VAL A 51 -12.40 -4.52 1.55
N ARG A 52 -11.41 -4.85 0.70
CA ARG A 52 -10.46 -5.94 0.97
C ARG A 52 -9.53 -5.56 2.10
N VAL A 53 -9.28 -6.51 3.00
CA VAL A 53 -8.40 -6.31 4.16
C VAL A 53 -7.04 -6.91 3.89
N GLY A 54 -6.01 -6.09 4.03
CA GLY A 54 -4.59 -6.45 4.03
C GLY A 54 -3.91 -6.10 5.34
N ALA A 55 -2.77 -6.72 5.59
CA ALA A 55 -1.95 -6.44 6.76
C ALA A 55 -0.92 -5.34 6.48
N HIS A 56 -0.73 -4.45 7.46
CA HIS A 56 0.21 -3.34 7.40
C HIS A 56 1.29 -3.45 8.49
N PRO A 57 2.20 -4.46 8.38
CA PRO A 57 3.24 -4.67 9.38
C PRO A 57 4.30 -3.58 9.31
N GLY A 58 4.69 -3.05 10.47
CA GLY A 58 5.76 -2.06 10.61
C GLY A 58 6.77 -2.44 11.68
N TYR A 59 7.83 -1.65 11.79
CA TYR A 59 8.77 -1.76 12.93
C TYR A 59 8.05 -1.46 14.26
N PRO A 60 8.53 -2.05 15.39
CA PRO A 60 7.96 -1.82 16.72
C PRO A 60 8.39 -0.45 17.28
N ASP A 61 7.99 0.61 16.60
CA ASP A 61 8.38 2.01 16.85
C ASP A 61 7.13 2.90 16.89
N ARG A 62 6.34 2.75 17.96
CA ARG A 62 5.10 3.55 18.15
C ARG A 62 5.38 5.04 18.33
N GLU A 63 6.49 5.39 18.97
CA GLU A 63 6.84 6.78 19.26
C GLU A 63 7.07 7.60 17.99
N ASN A 64 7.65 6.97 16.96
CA ASN A 64 7.90 7.61 15.67
C ASN A 64 6.99 7.05 14.57
N PHE A 65 5.91 6.38 14.94
CA PHE A 65 4.95 5.87 13.98
C PHE A 65 5.56 4.90 12.95
N GLY A 66 6.55 4.08 13.35
CA GLY A 66 7.24 3.14 12.46
C GLY A 66 8.07 3.79 11.35
N ARG A 67 8.39 5.08 11.48
CA ARG A 67 9.09 5.86 10.43
C ARG A 67 10.59 6.00 10.66
N VAL A 68 11.09 5.52 11.79
CA VAL A 68 12.53 5.45 12.07
C VAL A 68 13.05 4.06 11.71
N THR A 69 14.17 4.03 11.00
CA THR A 69 14.85 2.77 10.66
C THR A 69 15.35 2.07 11.92
N MET A 70 15.07 0.79 12.02
CA MET A 70 15.60 -0.09 13.06
C MET A 70 16.53 -1.13 12.41
N GLU A 71 17.71 -1.29 12.99
CA GLU A 71 18.60 -2.38 12.59
C GLU A 71 18.13 -3.68 13.25
N MET A 72 17.76 -4.65 12.42
CA MET A 72 17.25 -5.95 12.82
C MET A 72 17.86 -7.03 11.94
N ALA A 73 18.11 -8.21 12.50
CA ALA A 73 18.54 -9.37 11.71
C ALA A 73 17.38 -9.85 10.81
N SER A 74 17.74 -10.56 9.72
CA SER A 74 16.73 -11.03 8.76
C SER A 74 15.66 -11.92 9.39
N ASP A 75 16.05 -12.83 10.29
CA ASP A 75 15.12 -13.70 11.02
C ASP A 75 14.22 -12.94 12.00
N GLU A 76 14.69 -11.84 12.57
CA GLU A 76 13.87 -10.94 13.39
C GLU A 76 12.83 -10.24 12.54
N ILE A 77 13.18 -9.75 11.34
CA ILE A 77 12.26 -9.13 10.39
C ILE A 77 11.21 -10.16 9.92
N GLU A 78 11.63 -11.38 9.56
CA GLU A 78 10.70 -12.46 9.20
C GLU A 78 9.68 -12.71 10.32
N ASN A 79 10.14 -12.89 11.54
CA ASN A 79 9.29 -13.16 12.70
C ASN A 79 8.38 -11.97 13.02
N LEU A 80 8.86 -10.74 12.85
CA LEU A 80 8.08 -9.52 13.02
C LEU A 80 6.91 -9.46 12.02
N VAL A 81 7.15 -9.81 10.77
CA VAL A 81 6.12 -9.87 9.72
C VAL A 81 5.14 -11.00 10.01
N VAL A 82 5.62 -12.21 10.32
CA VAL A 82 4.77 -13.36 10.66
C VAL A 82 3.84 -13.02 11.82
N PHE A 83 4.36 -12.46 12.91
CA PHE A 83 3.59 -12.10 14.09
C PHE A 83 2.45 -11.14 13.76
N GLN A 84 2.74 -10.06 13.06
CA GLN A 84 1.78 -9.02 12.76
C GLN A 84 0.70 -9.49 11.79
N VAL A 85 1.09 -10.18 10.71
CA VAL A 85 0.15 -10.69 9.72
C VAL A 85 -0.75 -11.78 10.33
N ALA A 86 -0.20 -12.69 11.13
CA ALA A 86 -0.95 -13.75 11.81
C ALA A 86 -1.95 -13.18 12.84
N ALA A 87 -1.56 -12.14 13.58
CA ALA A 87 -2.46 -11.46 14.50
C ALA A 87 -3.69 -10.88 13.77
N LEU A 88 -3.48 -10.16 12.68
CA LEU A 88 -4.59 -9.63 11.88
C LEU A 88 -5.44 -10.73 11.27
N GLN A 89 -4.83 -11.82 10.79
CA GLN A 89 -5.59 -12.98 10.28
C GLN A 89 -6.56 -13.54 11.30
N GLY A 90 -6.22 -13.53 12.59
CA GLY A 90 -7.11 -13.94 13.68
C GLY A 90 -8.41 -13.15 13.68
N PHE A 91 -8.33 -11.83 13.64
CA PHE A 91 -9.50 -10.92 13.61
C PHE A 91 -10.32 -11.08 12.33
N VAL A 92 -9.66 -11.10 11.17
CA VAL A 92 -10.34 -11.24 9.88
C VAL A 92 -11.07 -12.58 9.78
N ARG A 93 -10.45 -13.67 10.22
CA ARG A 93 -11.06 -15.01 10.21
C ARG A 93 -12.23 -15.14 11.18
N SER A 94 -12.19 -14.52 12.35
CA SER A 94 -13.30 -14.50 13.31
C SER A 94 -14.57 -13.88 12.72
N ARG A 95 -14.41 -13.06 11.69
CA ARG A 95 -15.50 -12.43 10.94
C ARG A 95 -15.84 -13.12 9.60
N GLY A 96 -15.34 -14.36 9.39
CA GLY A 96 -15.63 -15.18 8.22
C GLY A 96 -14.94 -14.71 6.93
N ALA A 97 -13.93 -13.82 7.03
CA ALA A 97 -13.18 -13.29 5.90
C ALA A 97 -11.72 -13.80 5.89
N ARG A 98 -10.91 -13.31 4.94
CA ARG A 98 -9.48 -13.61 4.84
C ARG A 98 -8.67 -12.35 4.56
N VAL A 99 -7.44 -12.29 5.06
CA VAL A 99 -6.44 -11.32 4.64
C VAL A 99 -6.06 -11.58 3.19
N THR A 100 -6.03 -10.56 2.36
CA THR A 100 -5.80 -10.70 0.91
C THR A 100 -4.39 -10.29 0.50
N HIS A 101 -3.77 -9.33 1.20
CA HIS A 101 -2.48 -8.77 0.85
C HIS A 101 -1.70 -8.32 2.08
N VAL A 102 -0.41 -8.06 1.88
CA VAL A 102 0.49 -7.50 2.88
C VAL A 102 1.25 -6.34 2.26
N LYS A 103 1.20 -5.19 2.89
CA LYS A 103 1.95 -3.99 2.55
C LYS A 103 2.74 -3.56 3.79
N PRO A 104 4.08 -3.62 3.80
CA PRO A 104 4.86 -3.10 4.91
C PRO A 104 4.61 -1.61 5.14
N HIS A 105 4.77 -1.15 6.39
CA HIS A 105 4.60 0.25 6.76
C HIS A 105 5.93 1.00 6.85
N GLY A 106 5.91 2.27 6.51
CA GLY A 106 6.90 3.28 6.89
C GLY A 106 8.34 2.90 6.57
N ALA A 107 9.22 2.92 7.58
CA ALA A 107 10.63 2.63 7.38
C ALA A 107 10.88 1.18 6.92
N LEU A 108 10.07 0.21 7.36
CA LEU A 108 10.17 -1.17 6.89
C LEU A 108 9.86 -1.28 5.38
N TYR A 109 8.86 -0.53 4.88
CA TYR A 109 8.54 -0.47 3.46
C TYR A 109 9.69 0.10 2.64
N HIS A 110 10.26 1.23 3.08
CA HIS A 110 11.38 1.88 2.37
C HIS A 110 12.65 1.01 2.40
N ARG A 111 12.97 0.41 3.55
CA ARG A 111 14.10 -0.51 3.67
C ARG A 111 13.92 -1.75 2.77
N GLY A 112 12.72 -2.31 2.72
CA GLY A 112 12.39 -3.41 1.80
C GLY A 112 12.47 -3.01 0.33
N ALA A 113 12.19 -1.74 0.00
CA ALA A 113 12.34 -1.26 -1.37
C ALA A 113 13.79 -1.12 -1.83
N GLU A 114 14.72 -0.84 -0.91
CA GLU A 114 16.11 -0.48 -1.22
C GLU A 114 17.13 -1.59 -0.90
N PHE A 115 16.90 -2.41 0.12
CA PHE A 115 17.86 -3.39 0.65
C PHE A 115 17.42 -4.83 0.39
N PRO A 116 18.20 -5.61 -0.39
CA PRO A 116 17.83 -6.97 -0.80
C PRO A 116 17.65 -7.95 0.35
N ASP A 117 18.40 -7.83 1.44
CA ASP A 117 18.29 -8.67 2.63
C ASP A 117 16.99 -8.43 3.39
N VAL A 118 16.62 -7.16 3.58
CA VAL A 118 15.34 -6.77 4.18
C VAL A 118 14.17 -7.18 3.28
N ALA A 119 14.30 -6.99 1.96
CA ALA A 119 13.29 -7.40 0.98
C ALA A 119 13.00 -8.91 1.08
N ARG A 120 14.07 -9.74 1.10
CA ARG A 120 13.95 -11.19 1.22
C ARG A 120 13.33 -11.60 2.56
N ALA A 121 13.73 -10.98 3.66
CA ALA A 121 13.18 -11.26 4.99
C ALA A 121 11.68 -10.95 5.04
N ILE A 122 11.24 -9.81 4.50
CA ILE A 122 9.81 -9.47 4.42
C ILE A 122 9.06 -10.51 3.57
N ALA A 123 9.56 -10.81 2.37
CA ALA A 123 8.93 -11.75 1.45
C ALA A 123 8.81 -13.16 2.06
N GLU A 124 9.86 -13.63 2.73
CA GLU A 124 9.85 -14.92 3.43
C GLU A 124 8.87 -14.92 4.60
N GLY A 125 8.83 -13.85 5.41
CA GLY A 125 7.83 -13.70 6.46
C GLY A 125 6.39 -13.81 5.93
N VAL A 126 6.08 -13.14 4.81
CA VAL A 126 4.76 -13.25 4.16
C VAL A 126 4.50 -14.66 3.65
N ARG A 127 5.47 -15.29 2.98
CA ARG A 127 5.37 -16.65 2.45
C ARG A 127 5.08 -17.68 3.56
N ARG A 128 5.72 -17.54 4.71
CA ARG A 128 5.51 -18.41 5.89
C ARG A 128 4.08 -18.32 6.44
N VAL A 129 3.44 -17.16 6.32
CA VAL A 129 2.04 -16.99 6.74
C VAL A 129 1.08 -17.54 5.68
N GLY A 130 1.36 -17.36 4.39
CA GLY A 130 0.54 -17.93 3.34
C GLY A 130 0.90 -17.46 1.93
N THR A 131 1.12 -18.40 1.02
CA THR A 131 1.47 -18.14 -0.38
C THR A 131 0.33 -17.55 -1.22
N HIS A 132 -0.88 -17.50 -0.67
CA HIS A 132 -2.04 -16.86 -1.29
C HIS A 132 -2.08 -15.35 -1.10
N LEU A 133 -1.23 -14.81 -0.22
CA LEU A 133 -1.15 -13.38 0.06
C LEU A 133 -0.44 -12.64 -1.06
N VAL A 134 -0.99 -11.51 -1.46
CA VAL A 134 -0.33 -10.61 -2.41
C VAL A 134 0.64 -9.72 -1.64
N LEU A 135 1.91 -9.70 -2.03
CA LEU A 135 2.89 -8.76 -1.47
C LEU A 135 2.85 -7.46 -2.25
N VAL A 136 2.55 -6.36 -1.55
CA VAL A 136 2.50 -5.00 -2.11
C VAL A 136 3.79 -4.27 -1.79
N GLY A 137 4.40 -3.67 -2.80
CA GLY A 137 5.63 -2.88 -2.66
C GLY A 137 5.74 -1.80 -3.73
N ALA A 138 6.66 -0.85 -3.55
CA ALA A 138 6.91 0.21 -4.50
C ALA A 138 7.26 -0.35 -5.88
N ALA A 139 6.74 0.27 -6.93
CA ALA A 139 6.99 -0.16 -8.31
C ALA A 139 8.49 -0.28 -8.60
N GLY A 140 8.89 -1.43 -9.15
CA GLY A 140 10.28 -1.72 -9.51
C GLY A 140 11.25 -1.96 -8.35
N SER A 141 10.78 -2.00 -7.10
CA SER A 141 11.63 -2.13 -5.91
C SER A 141 12.20 -3.54 -5.70
N MET A 142 13.22 -3.63 -4.82
CA MET A 142 13.80 -4.91 -4.39
C MET A 142 12.75 -5.82 -3.74
N LEU A 143 11.76 -5.24 -3.04
CA LEU A 143 10.68 -6.00 -2.41
C LEU A 143 9.83 -6.75 -3.43
N ILE A 144 9.55 -6.13 -4.57
CA ILE A 144 8.80 -6.76 -5.67
C ILE A 144 9.62 -7.91 -6.27
N GLY A 145 10.93 -7.72 -6.46
CA GLY A 145 11.85 -8.78 -6.91
C GLY A 145 11.86 -9.96 -5.95
N ALA A 146 12.11 -9.70 -4.66
CA ALA A 146 12.15 -10.72 -3.61
C ALA A 146 10.82 -11.48 -3.46
N GLY A 147 9.67 -10.76 -3.59
CA GLY A 147 8.35 -11.40 -3.58
C GLY A 147 8.18 -12.41 -4.72
N ARG A 148 8.61 -12.04 -5.94
CA ARG A 148 8.56 -12.96 -7.09
C ARG A 148 9.49 -14.18 -6.90
N GLU A 149 10.70 -13.96 -6.39
CA GLU A 149 11.66 -15.03 -6.08
C GLU A 149 11.13 -15.98 -5.01
N ALA A 150 10.39 -15.46 -4.01
CA ALA A 150 9.72 -16.27 -3.00
C ALA A 150 8.44 -16.97 -3.49
N GLY A 151 8.05 -16.81 -4.76
CA GLY A 151 6.86 -17.42 -5.36
C GLY A 151 5.53 -16.76 -4.94
N LEU A 152 5.57 -15.55 -4.43
CA LEU A 152 4.38 -14.78 -4.09
C LEU A 152 3.81 -14.07 -5.34
N VAL A 153 2.49 -13.86 -5.33
CA VAL A 153 1.89 -12.86 -6.20
C VAL A 153 2.29 -11.48 -5.66
N VAL A 154 2.77 -10.60 -6.52
CA VAL A 154 3.17 -9.24 -6.15
C VAL A 154 2.27 -8.21 -6.81
N ALA A 155 2.12 -7.06 -6.16
CA ALA A 155 1.45 -5.89 -6.71
C ALA A 155 2.36 -4.67 -6.59
N GLU A 156 2.59 -4.00 -7.70
CA GLU A 156 3.40 -2.80 -7.77
C GLU A 156 2.56 -1.57 -7.40
N GLU A 157 3.00 -0.88 -6.36
CA GLU A 157 2.30 0.28 -5.81
C GLU A 157 2.87 1.58 -6.35
N ALA A 158 1.95 2.49 -6.69
CA ALA A 158 2.24 3.89 -6.98
C ALA A 158 1.48 4.81 -6.03
N PHE A 159 1.83 6.10 -5.99
CA PHE A 159 1.31 7.05 -5.02
C PHE A 159 0.67 8.26 -5.72
N ALA A 160 -0.60 8.50 -5.43
CA ALA A 160 -1.34 9.63 -5.99
C ALA A 160 -0.90 10.98 -5.40
N ASP A 161 -0.58 10.99 -4.10
CA ASP A 161 -0.32 12.18 -3.30
C ASP A 161 1.17 12.43 -2.98
N ARG A 162 2.07 11.73 -3.67
CA ARG A 162 3.52 11.85 -3.47
C ARG A 162 4.23 12.26 -4.75
N ARG A 163 5.23 13.15 -4.62
CA ARG A 163 6.09 13.51 -5.73
C ARG A 163 7.21 12.49 -5.92
N TYR A 164 7.52 12.20 -7.17
CA TYR A 164 8.59 11.30 -7.58
C TYR A 164 9.86 12.07 -7.95
N ARG A 165 11.01 11.41 -7.87
CA ARG A 165 12.28 11.84 -8.46
C ARG A 165 12.46 11.21 -9.83
N ALA A 166 13.42 11.72 -10.61
CA ALA A 166 13.76 11.19 -11.92
C ALA A 166 14.20 9.70 -11.91
N ASP A 167 14.72 9.20 -10.80
CA ASP A 167 15.11 7.80 -10.60
C ASP A 167 13.93 6.87 -10.23
N GLY A 168 12.70 7.41 -10.14
CA GLY A 168 11.49 6.66 -9.76
C GLY A 168 11.26 6.54 -8.25
N THR A 169 12.17 7.00 -7.41
CA THR A 169 11.98 7.04 -5.96
C THR A 169 11.10 8.21 -5.54
N LEU A 170 10.53 8.12 -4.33
CA LEU A 170 9.72 9.21 -3.79
C LEU A 170 10.61 10.32 -3.19
N VAL A 171 10.21 11.57 -3.39
CA VAL A 171 10.83 12.69 -2.67
C VAL A 171 10.59 12.50 -1.16
N PRO A 172 11.63 12.58 -0.29
CA PRO A 172 11.47 12.40 1.15
C PRO A 172 10.42 13.34 1.75
N ARG A 173 9.52 12.82 2.60
CA ARG A 173 8.37 13.58 3.16
C ARG A 173 8.74 14.90 3.84
N GLY A 174 9.92 15.00 4.43
CA GLY A 174 10.41 16.23 5.07
C GLY A 174 10.87 17.33 4.11
N ARG A 175 10.89 17.08 2.79
CA ARG A 175 11.26 18.10 1.81
C ARG A 175 10.05 18.89 1.33
N PRO A 176 10.18 20.22 1.10
CA PRO A 176 9.12 21.01 0.49
C PRO A 176 8.70 20.41 -0.85
N GLY A 177 7.39 20.37 -1.10
CA GLY A 177 6.83 19.83 -2.34
C GLY A 177 6.80 18.30 -2.46
N ALA A 178 7.16 17.55 -1.40
CA ALA A 178 7.12 16.08 -1.40
C ALA A 178 5.69 15.51 -1.46
N LEU A 179 4.72 16.27 -0.97
CA LEU A 179 3.29 15.90 -0.99
C LEU A 179 2.55 16.73 -2.03
N LEU A 180 1.66 16.09 -2.77
CA LEU A 180 0.66 16.73 -3.61
C LEU A 180 -0.60 16.93 -2.78
N THR A 181 -0.80 18.15 -2.30
CA THR A 181 -1.95 18.51 -1.43
C THR A 181 -3.10 19.13 -2.21
N ASP A 182 -2.86 19.53 -3.46
CA ASP A 182 -3.92 19.97 -4.37
C ASP A 182 -4.67 18.76 -4.92
N PRO A 183 -6.00 18.68 -4.72
CA PRO A 183 -6.80 17.53 -5.15
C PRO A 183 -6.81 17.30 -6.67
N ASP A 184 -6.75 18.38 -7.48
CA ASP A 184 -6.71 18.25 -8.93
C ASP A 184 -5.35 17.74 -9.42
N GLU A 185 -4.23 18.20 -8.83
CA GLU A 185 -2.88 17.72 -9.14
C GLU A 185 -2.72 16.23 -8.77
N ALA A 186 -3.14 15.83 -7.57
CA ALA A 186 -3.09 14.45 -7.13
C ALA A 186 -3.96 13.52 -8.00
N ALA A 187 -5.16 13.95 -8.35
CA ALA A 187 -6.06 13.17 -9.21
C ALA A 187 -5.54 13.05 -10.65
N GLU A 188 -4.91 14.08 -11.17
CA GLU A 188 -4.27 14.05 -12.49
C GLU A 188 -3.08 13.08 -12.50
N GLN A 189 -2.25 13.07 -11.43
CA GLN A 189 -1.19 12.08 -11.28
C GLN A 189 -1.76 10.67 -11.21
N ALA A 190 -2.82 10.43 -10.44
CA ALA A 190 -3.46 9.12 -10.35
C ALA A 190 -3.97 8.63 -11.72
N VAL A 191 -4.56 9.52 -12.54
CA VAL A 191 -4.99 9.18 -13.91
C VAL A 191 -3.81 8.79 -14.78
N ARG A 192 -2.72 9.56 -14.78
CA ARG A 192 -1.50 9.24 -15.54
C ARG A 192 -0.89 7.90 -15.12
N LEU A 193 -0.78 7.66 -13.82
CA LEU A 193 -0.29 6.40 -13.27
C LEU A 193 -1.16 5.22 -13.71
N ALA A 194 -2.48 5.34 -13.58
CA ALA A 194 -3.39 4.26 -13.94
C ALA A 194 -3.42 4.00 -15.45
N ARG A 195 -3.54 5.06 -16.26
CA ARG A 195 -3.78 4.96 -17.71
C ARG A 195 -2.51 4.74 -18.51
N ASP A 196 -1.47 5.53 -18.21
CA ASP A 196 -0.28 5.64 -19.03
C ASP A 196 0.95 4.95 -18.40
N GLY A 197 0.87 4.58 -17.10
CA GLY A 197 1.98 4.01 -16.36
C GLY A 197 3.14 4.99 -16.19
N VAL A 198 2.84 6.29 -16.03
CA VAL A 198 3.85 7.35 -15.90
C VAL A 198 3.52 8.33 -14.78
N ALA A 199 4.56 8.93 -14.23
CA ALA A 199 4.49 10.09 -13.33
C ALA A 199 5.38 11.21 -13.83
N ILE A 200 5.14 12.43 -13.35
CA ILE A 200 6.02 13.58 -13.58
C ILE A 200 6.90 13.75 -12.34
N ALA A 201 8.21 13.69 -12.53
CA ALA A 201 9.20 13.83 -11.48
C ALA A 201 9.36 15.31 -11.05
N ASP A 202 10.09 15.53 -9.96
CA ASP A 202 10.35 16.86 -9.38
C ASP A 202 11.18 17.77 -10.31
N ASP A 203 11.95 17.20 -11.23
CA ASP A 203 12.68 17.89 -12.30
C ASP A 203 11.86 18.07 -13.60
N ALA A 204 10.56 17.79 -13.57
CA ALA A 204 9.63 17.80 -14.70
C ALA A 204 9.87 16.70 -15.76
N SER A 205 10.78 15.77 -15.56
CA SER A 205 10.93 14.62 -16.44
C SER A 205 9.76 13.64 -16.29
N THR A 206 9.47 12.89 -17.35
CA THR A 206 8.47 11.81 -17.33
C THR A 206 9.15 10.49 -17.01
N ILE A 207 8.69 9.81 -16.00
CA ILE A 207 9.20 8.52 -15.58
C ILE A 207 8.14 7.43 -15.73
N ARG A 208 8.58 6.19 -15.99
CA ARG A 208 7.67 5.02 -15.98
C ARG A 208 7.48 4.52 -14.56
N VAL A 209 6.21 4.38 -14.15
CA VAL A 209 5.83 3.84 -12.84
C VAL A 209 4.65 2.90 -13.05
N ARG A 210 4.87 1.60 -12.91
CA ARG A 210 3.80 0.62 -12.96
C ARG A 210 2.90 0.78 -11.73
N ALA A 211 1.58 0.74 -11.91
CA ALA A 211 0.61 0.86 -10.83
C ALA A 211 -0.43 -0.25 -10.91
N ASP A 212 -0.25 -1.33 -10.16
CA ASP A 212 -1.29 -2.35 -9.92
C ASP A 212 -2.28 -1.86 -8.87
N THR A 213 -1.78 -1.09 -7.90
CA THR A 213 -2.54 -0.39 -6.88
C THR A 213 -2.01 1.04 -6.72
N ILE A 214 -2.89 1.97 -6.41
CA ILE A 214 -2.52 3.37 -6.14
C ILE A 214 -2.87 3.68 -4.70
N CYS A 215 -1.83 4.02 -3.94
CA CYS A 215 -1.96 4.43 -2.56
C CYS A 215 -2.28 5.92 -2.45
N ARG A 216 -3.09 6.23 -1.46
CA ARG A 216 -3.18 7.55 -0.91
C ARG A 216 -3.17 7.47 0.62
N HIS A 217 -2.49 8.42 1.22
CA HIS A 217 -2.29 8.41 2.66
C HIS A 217 -3.44 9.13 3.39
N GLY A 218 -3.92 8.54 4.48
CA GLY A 218 -4.95 9.14 5.33
C GLY A 218 -4.47 10.36 6.10
N ASP A 219 -3.16 10.46 6.36
CA ASP A 219 -2.50 11.56 7.06
C ASP A 219 -2.17 12.78 6.15
N THR A 220 -2.43 12.70 4.85
CA THR A 220 -2.28 13.85 3.95
C THR A 220 -3.42 14.85 4.18
N PRO A 221 -3.13 16.16 4.39
CA PRO A 221 -4.17 17.18 4.50
C PRO A 221 -5.13 17.14 3.30
N GLY A 222 -6.44 17.18 3.55
CA GLY A 222 -7.44 17.08 2.49
C GLY A 222 -7.64 15.68 1.90
N ALA A 223 -7.15 14.65 2.58
CA ALA A 223 -7.18 13.27 2.12
C ALA A 223 -8.53 12.79 1.55
N ALA A 224 -9.65 13.11 2.19
CA ALA A 224 -10.99 12.74 1.72
C ALA A 224 -11.36 13.45 0.40
N GLU A 225 -10.99 14.71 0.25
CA GLU A 225 -11.25 15.50 -0.95
C GLU A 225 -10.42 15.00 -2.13
N ILE A 226 -9.13 14.69 -1.90
CA ILE A 226 -8.25 14.05 -2.89
C ILE A 226 -8.88 12.74 -3.37
N ALA A 227 -9.37 11.88 -2.45
CA ALA A 227 -9.99 10.61 -2.82
C ALA A 227 -11.24 10.80 -3.67
N LYS A 228 -12.12 11.70 -3.26
CA LYS A 228 -13.31 12.03 -4.05
C LYS A 228 -12.95 12.49 -5.45
N LYS A 229 -11.94 13.36 -5.55
CA LYS A 229 -11.46 13.88 -6.84
C LYS A 229 -10.86 12.79 -7.73
N ILE A 230 -10.08 11.86 -7.16
CA ILE A 230 -9.55 10.69 -7.89
C ILE A 230 -10.71 9.86 -8.46
N HIS A 231 -11.74 9.56 -7.66
CA HIS A 231 -12.91 8.84 -8.13
C HIS A 231 -13.63 9.54 -9.30
N GLU A 232 -13.85 10.85 -9.19
CA GLU A 232 -14.47 11.65 -10.25
C GLU A 232 -13.66 11.61 -11.54
N ARG A 233 -12.33 11.79 -11.45
CA ARG A 233 -11.43 11.77 -12.62
C ARG A 233 -11.35 10.38 -13.23
N PHE A 234 -11.28 9.31 -12.43
CA PHE A 234 -11.26 7.94 -12.93
C PHE A 234 -12.54 7.60 -13.69
N ARG A 235 -13.70 7.98 -13.16
CA ARG A 235 -14.99 7.80 -13.83
C ARG A 235 -15.01 8.52 -15.19
N THR A 236 -14.53 9.76 -15.24
CA THR A 236 -14.48 10.56 -16.50
C THR A 236 -13.49 9.96 -17.51
N ALA A 237 -12.37 9.40 -17.03
CA ALA A 237 -11.34 8.77 -17.86
C ALA A 237 -11.66 7.32 -18.26
N GLY A 238 -12.80 6.75 -17.82
CA GLY A 238 -13.18 5.37 -18.09
C GLY A 238 -12.29 4.34 -17.38
N ILE A 239 -11.62 4.73 -16.28
CA ILE A 239 -10.81 3.85 -15.45
C ILE A 239 -11.71 3.21 -14.39
N ARG A 240 -11.76 1.88 -14.37
CA ARG A 240 -12.53 1.13 -13.37
C ARG A 240 -11.71 0.93 -12.11
N ILE A 241 -12.25 1.34 -10.96
CA ILE A 241 -11.70 1.01 -9.66
C ILE A 241 -12.17 -0.39 -9.30
N ALA A 242 -11.24 -1.29 -8.94
CA ALA A 242 -11.54 -2.66 -8.60
C ALA A 242 -10.58 -3.16 -7.51
N PRO A 243 -11.02 -4.07 -6.63
CA PRO A 243 -10.13 -4.67 -5.63
C PRO A 243 -8.89 -5.29 -6.24
N LEU A 244 -7.79 -5.33 -5.48
CA LEU A 244 -6.46 -5.73 -5.95
C LEU A 244 -6.45 -7.08 -6.66
N ASP A 245 -7.14 -8.09 -6.09
CA ASP A 245 -7.26 -9.43 -6.69
C ASP A 245 -7.91 -9.39 -8.09
N VAL A 246 -8.93 -8.55 -8.28
CA VAL A 246 -9.62 -8.35 -9.55
C VAL A 246 -8.76 -7.53 -10.53
N ALA A 247 -8.10 -6.49 -10.06
CA ALA A 247 -7.24 -5.63 -10.87
C ALA A 247 -6.07 -6.42 -11.46
N LEU A 248 -5.43 -7.30 -10.67
CA LEU A 248 -4.33 -8.16 -11.12
C LEU A 248 -4.77 -9.19 -12.17
N LEU A 249 -5.95 -9.80 -12.00
CA LEU A 249 -6.49 -10.74 -13.00
C LEU A 249 -6.73 -10.04 -14.35
N THR A 250 -7.37 -8.87 -14.34
CA THR A 250 -7.67 -8.11 -15.56
C THR A 250 -6.40 -7.75 -16.34
N ARG A 251 -5.30 -7.43 -15.65
CA ARG A 251 -4.02 -7.12 -16.32
C ARG A 251 -3.35 -8.32 -16.96
N ARG A 252 -3.42 -9.50 -16.34
CA ARG A 252 -2.88 -10.74 -16.91
C ARG A 252 -3.59 -11.10 -18.22
N GLU A 253 -4.90 -10.90 -18.29
CA GLU A 253 -5.70 -11.19 -19.49
C GLU A 253 -5.41 -10.22 -20.66
N THR A 254 -5.07 -8.97 -20.35
CA THR A 254 -4.80 -7.95 -21.40
C THR A 254 -3.35 -7.94 -21.90
N GLY A 255 -2.48 -8.82 -21.37
CA GLY A 255 -1.07 -8.92 -21.81
C GLY A 255 -0.22 -7.69 -21.48
N ALA A 256 -0.70 -6.80 -20.62
CA ALA A 256 0.06 -5.65 -20.11
C ALA A 256 1.01 -6.11 -18.98
N ALA A 257 2.03 -6.88 -19.37
CA ALA A 257 3.12 -7.32 -18.48
C ALA A 257 4.24 -6.30 -18.43
#